data_6e53af743f3ce0227817adce6d139459
#
_entry.id   6e53af743f3ce0227817adce6d139459
#
_cell.length_a   1.000
_cell.length_b   1.000
_cell.length_c   1.000
_cell.angle_alpha   90.00
_cell.angle_beta   90.00
_cell.angle_gamma   90.00
#
_symmetry.space_group_name_H-M   'P 1'
#
loop_
_entity.id
_entity.type
_entity.pdbx_description
1 polymer ?
#
loop_
_entity_poly.entity_id
_entity_poly.type
_entity_poly.pdbx_seq_one_letter_code
_entity_poly.pdbx_strand_id
1 'polypeptide(L)'
;MSTKTGFITFQGHQNFRLRLVMATLAGKPIKIEKIRSTDLNPGIQDYEVSFLRLLETVTNGSVIEISYTGTTVTYRPGLIIGGSFTHNCPTSKPVGYFIEPMLYLAPFSKKKFSLVFKGITASKEDCGLEFIKWGLIPVLEKFGIREVELHILKRGSPPGGGGEVHLLVNSLIPQPITVH
;
A
#
# COMPACT_ATOMS: atom_id res chain seq x y z
N MET A 1 7.38 -33.54 2.29
CA MET A 1 6.36 -33.23 1.26
C MET A 1 6.45 -31.74 0.97
N SER A 2 7.05 -31.37 -0.17
CA SER A 2 7.15 -29.97 -0.60
C SER A 2 5.81 -29.58 -1.20
N THR A 3 5.01 -28.83 -0.47
CA THR A 3 3.81 -28.18 -1.02
C THR A 3 4.32 -27.11 -1.99
N LYS A 4 4.24 -27.38 -3.29
CA LYS A 4 4.35 -26.36 -4.32
C LYS A 4 3.19 -25.39 -4.09
N THR A 5 3.41 -24.35 -3.30
CA THR A 5 2.50 -23.23 -3.19
C THR A 5 2.51 -22.52 -4.54
N GLY A 6 1.54 -22.87 -5.39
CA GLY A 6 1.37 -22.23 -6.69
C GLY A 6 1.01 -20.75 -6.51
N PHE A 7 1.45 -19.90 -7.43
CA PHE A 7 1.01 -18.51 -7.48
C PHE A 7 -0.46 -18.41 -7.89
N ILE A 8 -1.21 -17.52 -7.23
CA ILE A 8 -2.49 -17.06 -7.75
C ILE A 8 -2.18 -16.04 -8.84
N THR A 9 -2.59 -16.32 -10.06
CA THR A 9 -2.23 -15.49 -11.23
C THR A 9 -3.35 -14.53 -11.59
N PHE A 10 -2.98 -13.27 -11.79
CA PHE A 10 -3.83 -12.20 -12.28
C PHE A 10 -3.28 -11.64 -13.58
N GLN A 11 -4.15 -11.05 -14.42
CA GLN A 11 -3.76 -10.37 -15.65
C GLN A 11 -4.10 -8.89 -15.60
N GLY A 12 -3.24 -8.08 -16.23
CA GLY A 12 -3.39 -6.65 -16.31
C GLY A 12 -3.07 -5.93 -14.98
N HIS A 13 -3.06 -4.60 -15.05
CA HIS A 13 -2.69 -3.72 -13.94
C HIS A 13 -3.85 -3.32 -13.01
N GLN A 14 -5.08 -3.68 -13.36
CA GLN A 14 -6.27 -3.30 -12.60
C GLN A 14 -6.16 -3.79 -11.15
N ASN A 15 -6.54 -2.91 -10.23
CA ASN A 15 -6.50 -3.19 -8.79
C ASN A 15 -5.12 -3.66 -8.27
N PHE A 16 -4.02 -3.20 -8.88
CA PHE A 16 -2.65 -3.61 -8.56
C PHE A 16 -2.37 -3.56 -7.05
N ARG A 17 -2.61 -2.41 -6.41
CA ARG A 17 -2.40 -2.24 -4.97
C ARG A 17 -3.25 -3.19 -4.12
N LEU A 18 -4.54 -3.30 -4.46
CA LEU A 18 -5.48 -4.13 -3.69
C LEU A 18 -5.12 -5.61 -3.76
N ARG A 19 -4.69 -6.11 -4.94
CA ARG A 19 -4.21 -7.48 -5.10
C ARG A 19 -3.00 -7.76 -4.21
N LEU A 20 -2.06 -6.83 -4.12
CA LEU A 20 -0.87 -6.94 -3.26
C LEU A 20 -1.24 -6.88 -1.76
N VAL A 21 -2.15 -5.98 -1.38
CA VAL A 21 -2.67 -5.89 0.00
C VAL A 21 -3.34 -7.21 0.40
N MET A 22 -4.25 -7.72 -0.43
CA MET A 22 -4.96 -8.97 -0.14
C MET A 22 -4.00 -10.17 -0.09
N ALA A 23 -3.01 -10.21 -0.98
CA ALA A 23 -1.95 -11.24 -0.95
C ALA A 23 -1.17 -11.20 0.36
N THR A 24 -0.85 -10.00 0.84
CA THR A 24 -0.13 -9.80 2.11
C THR A 24 -0.96 -10.27 3.30
N LEU A 25 -2.23 -9.85 3.37
CA LEU A 25 -3.13 -10.25 4.45
C LEU A 25 -3.42 -11.77 4.45
N ALA A 26 -3.55 -12.36 3.27
CA ALA A 26 -3.81 -13.79 3.12
C ALA A 26 -2.56 -14.67 3.23
N GLY A 27 -1.36 -14.08 3.20
CA GLY A 27 -0.09 -14.82 3.15
C GLY A 27 0.04 -15.69 1.90
N LYS A 28 -0.56 -15.27 0.77
CA LYS A 28 -0.60 -16.05 -0.47
C LYS A 28 0.26 -15.42 -1.56
N PRO A 29 1.15 -16.18 -2.20
CA PRO A 29 1.93 -15.67 -3.32
C PRO A 29 1.06 -15.40 -4.53
N ILE A 30 1.30 -14.27 -5.19
CA ILE A 30 0.60 -13.87 -6.40
C ILE A 30 1.56 -13.57 -7.54
N LYS A 31 1.06 -13.73 -8.76
CA LYS A 31 1.73 -13.34 -10.00
C LYS A 31 0.79 -12.45 -10.80
N ILE A 32 1.26 -11.29 -11.22
CA ILE A 32 0.49 -10.37 -12.07
C ILE A 32 1.20 -10.33 -13.42
N GLU A 33 0.52 -10.71 -14.46
CA GLU A 33 1.04 -10.81 -15.82
C GLU A 33 0.35 -9.83 -16.78
N LYS A 34 0.94 -9.63 -17.94
CA LYS A 34 0.40 -8.74 -18.99
C LYS A 34 0.08 -7.33 -18.52
N ILE A 35 0.94 -6.80 -17.63
CA ILE A 35 0.80 -5.44 -17.12
C ILE A 35 1.07 -4.48 -18.28
N ARG A 36 0.03 -3.80 -18.77
CA ARG A 36 0.11 -2.84 -19.90
C ARG A 36 0.92 -3.36 -21.09
N SER A 37 0.84 -4.66 -21.37
CA SER A 37 1.69 -5.33 -22.37
C SER A 37 1.46 -4.84 -23.81
N THR A 38 0.34 -4.21 -24.09
CA THR A 38 -0.06 -3.66 -25.40
C THR A 38 -0.03 -2.13 -25.45
N ASP A 39 0.33 -1.47 -24.35
CA ASP A 39 0.37 -0.02 -24.25
C ASP A 39 1.65 0.53 -24.87
N LEU A 40 1.66 1.82 -25.23
CA LEU A 40 2.85 2.51 -25.72
C LEU A 40 4.00 2.50 -24.69
N ASN A 41 3.66 2.54 -23.40
CA ASN A 41 4.58 2.39 -22.28
C ASN A 41 4.22 1.12 -21.49
N PRO A 42 4.70 -0.06 -21.90
CA PRO A 42 4.35 -1.31 -21.28
C PRO A 42 4.98 -1.47 -19.89
N GLY A 43 4.37 -2.31 -19.07
CA GLY A 43 4.89 -2.69 -17.76
C GLY A 43 4.41 -1.80 -16.61
N ILE A 44 5.04 -2.02 -15.45
CA ILE A 44 4.73 -1.27 -14.22
C ILE A 44 5.22 0.17 -14.31
N GLN A 45 4.50 1.06 -13.65
CA GLN A 45 4.82 2.49 -13.57
C GLN A 45 5.69 2.79 -12.33
N ASP A 46 6.30 3.98 -12.28
CA ASP A 46 7.18 4.42 -11.20
C ASP A 46 6.48 4.38 -9.81
N TYR A 47 5.22 4.80 -9.73
CA TYR A 47 4.44 4.75 -8.50
C TYR A 47 4.10 3.32 -8.06
N GLU A 48 3.94 2.38 -8.98
CA GLU A 48 3.74 0.96 -8.67
C GLU A 48 5.03 0.33 -8.13
N VAL A 49 6.18 0.64 -8.72
CA VAL A 49 7.49 0.24 -8.19
C VAL A 49 7.71 0.82 -6.80
N SER A 50 7.42 2.12 -6.61
CA SER A 50 7.51 2.77 -5.31
C SER A 50 6.63 2.10 -4.26
N PHE A 51 5.40 1.69 -4.63
CA PHE A 51 4.52 0.95 -3.73
C PHE A 51 5.06 -0.44 -3.36
N LEU A 52 5.68 -1.16 -4.30
CA LEU A 52 6.35 -2.43 -4.01
C LEU A 52 7.48 -2.24 -3.00
N ARG A 53 8.28 -1.16 -3.12
CA ARG A 53 9.32 -0.82 -2.14
C ARG A 53 8.76 -0.50 -0.77
N LEU A 54 7.61 0.18 -0.71
CA LEU A 54 6.92 0.43 0.55
C LEU A 54 6.49 -0.89 1.22
N LEU A 55 5.95 -1.84 0.45
CA LEU A 55 5.60 -3.17 0.95
C LEU A 55 6.82 -3.92 1.50
N GLU A 56 7.96 -3.88 0.81
CA GLU A 56 9.22 -4.47 1.30
C GLU A 56 9.62 -3.85 2.64
N THR A 57 9.45 -2.53 2.79
CA THR A 57 9.82 -1.80 4.00
C THR A 57 8.97 -2.18 5.21
N VAL A 58 7.66 -2.33 5.04
CA VAL A 58 6.73 -2.60 6.14
C VAL A 58 6.53 -4.08 6.44
N THR A 59 7.13 -4.95 5.63
CA THR A 59 7.11 -6.41 5.81
C THR A 59 8.51 -6.98 6.00
N ASN A 60 8.59 -8.17 6.59
CA ASN A 60 9.83 -8.92 6.69
C ASN A 60 9.72 -10.23 5.91
N GLY A 61 10.68 -10.48 5.02
CA GLY A 61 10.72 -11.69 4.21
C GLY A 61 9.85 -11.67 2.96
N SER A 62 9.34 -10.51 2.55
CA SER A 62 8.71 -10.36 1.23
C SER A 62 9.74 -10.54 0.12
N VAL A 63 9.33 -11.25 -0.94
CA VAL A 63 10.14 -11.43 -2.15
C VAL A 63 9.36 -10.90 -3.34
N ILE A 64 9.97 -9.94 -4.05
CA ILE A 64 9.40 -9.30 -5.23
C ILE A 64 10.34 -9.50 -6.41
N GLU A 65 9.81 -10.03 -7.50
CA GLU A 65 10.54 -10.17 -8.75
C GLU A 65 9.76 -9.47 -9.86
N ILE A 66 10.47 -8.68 -10.64
CA ILE A 66 9.91 -7.93 -11.77
C ILE A 66 10.63 -8.42 -13.02
N SER A 67 9.86 -8.79 -14.06
CA SER A 67 10.43 -9.17 -15.35
C SER A 67 11.19 -8.00 -15.97
N TYR A 68 12.12 -8.31 -16.87
CA TYR A 68 12.92 -7.31 -17.57
C TYR A 68 12.07 -6.23 -18.28
N THR A 69 10.94 -6.64 -18.86
CA THR A 69 10.01 -5.74 -19.53
C THR A 69 9.05 -5.02 -18.56
N GLY A 70 9.09 -5.35 -17.26
CA GLY A 70 8.15 -4.82 -16.28
C GLY A 70 6.70 -5.31 -16.44
N THR A 71 6.43 -6.23 -17.37
CA THR A 71 5.07 -6.70 -17.66
C THR A 71 4.59 -7.85 -16.77
N THR A 72 5.49 -8.38 -15.94
CA THR A 72 5.18 -9.43 -14.97
C THR A 72 5.79 -9.08 -13.62
N VAL A 73 5.01 -9.21 -12.57
CA VAL A 73 5.43 -9.05 -11.18
C VAL A 73 5.05 -10.31 -10.42
N THR A 74 6.00 -10.92 -9.73
CA THR A 74 5.72 -11.94 -8.72
C THR A 74 5.92 -11.39 -7.33
N TYR A 75 5.03 -11.72 -6.42
CA TYR A 75 5.06 -11.27 -5.04
C TYR A 75 4.80 -12.43 -4.09
N ARG A 76 5.77 -12.68 -3.22
CA ARG A 76 5.64 -13.59 -2.07
C ARG A 76 5.59 -12.74 -0.82
N PRO A 77 4.45 -12.63 -0.15
CA PRO A 77 4.31 -11.77 1.02
C PRO A 77 5.10 -12.30 2.21
N GLY A 78 5.76 -11.38 2.90
CA GLY A 78 6.35 -11.60 4.21
C GLY A 78 5.37 -11.25 5.34
N LEU A 79 5.89 -11.21 6.55
CA LEU A 79 5.14 -10.83 7.74
C LEU A 79 5.07 -9.30 7.85
N ILE A 80 3.90 -8.77 8.17
CA ILE A 80 3.71 -7.33 8.43
C ILE A 80 4.36 -7.00 9.77
N ILE A 81 5.46 -6.26 9.76
CA ILE A 81 6.20 -5.93 10.98
C ILE A 81 5.86 -4.55 11.54
N GLY A 82 5.51 -3.59 10.70
CA GLY A 82 5.39 -2.19 11.10
C GLY A 82 6.72 -1.55 11.42
N GLY A 83 6.71 -0.45 12.16
CA GLY A 83 7.90 0.31 12.56
C GLY A 83 7.82 1.77 12.13
N SER A 84 8.97 2.47 12.22
CA SER A 84 9.09 3.88 11.88
C SER A 84 9.89 4.04 10.59
N PHE A 85 9.27 4.56 9.54
CA PHE A 85 9.88 4.71 8.22
C PHE A 85 9.45 6.02 7.56
N THR A 86 10.29 6.50 6.64
CA THR A 86 9.96 7.60 5.73
C THR A 86 9.91 7.05 4.30
N HIS A 87 8.83 7.35 3.60
CA HIS A 87 8.64 6.98 2.21
C HIS A 87 8.56 8.23 1.32
N ASN A 88 9.47 8.34 0.38
CA ASN A 88 9.45 9.39 -0.61
C ASN A 88 8.59 8.94 -1.80
N CYS A 89 7.42 9.55 -1.95
CA CYS A 89 6.50 9.24 -3.02
C CYS A 89 6.94 9.93 -4.32
N PRO A 90 6.90 9.25 -5.46
CA PRO A 90 7.09 9.91 -6.74
C PRO A 90 5.98 10.93 -7.00
N THR A 91 6.28 11.98 -7.76
CA THR A 91 5.31 13.05 -8.06
C THR A 91 4.23 12.66 -9.07
N SER A 92 4.32 11.46 -9.61
CA SER A 92 3.31 10.87 -10.51
C SER A 92 2.01 10.46 -9.80
N LYS A 93 2.04 10.30 -8.47
CA LYS A 93 0.88 9.99 -7.63
C LYS A 93 0.93 10.75 -6.31
N PRO A 94 -0.23 11.16 -5.75
CA PRO A 94 -0.28 11.80 -4.44
C PRO A 94 -0.01 10.80 -3.32
N VAL A 95 0.37 11.32 -2.15
CA VAL A 95 0.67 10.50 -0.97
C VAL A 95 -0.52 9.62 -0.53
N GLY A 96 -1.77 10.05 -0.79
CA GLY A 96 -2.97 9.26 -0.50
C GLY A 96 -2.98 7.90 -1.20
N TYR A 97 -2.39 7.81 -2.38
CA TYR A 97 -2.20 6.55 -3.12
C TYR A 97 -1.44 5.50 -2.29
N PHE A 98 -0.46 5.93 -1.50
CA PHE A 98 0.38 5.06 -0.66
C PHE A 98 -0.19 4.87 0.74
N ILE A 99 -0.87 5.88 1.29
CA ILE A 99 -1.44 5.85 2.64
C ILE A 99 -2.61 4.88 2.73
N GLU A 100 -3.52 4.90 1.76
CA GLU A 100 -4.72 4.06 1.76
C GLU A 100 -4.41 2.57 1.97
N PRO A 101 -3.49 1.93 1.22
CA PRO A 101 -3.15 0.53 1.44
C PRO A 101 -2.55 0.24 2.81
N MET A 102 -1.82 1.19 3.38
CA MET A 102 -1.20 1.03 4.70
C MET A 102 -2.25 0.97 5.82
N LEU A 103 -3.39 1.65 5.66
CA LEU A 103 -4.50 1.57 6.60
C LEU A 103 -5.11 0.16 6.69
N TYR A 104 -5.04 -0.62 5.61
CA TYR A 104 -5.52 -2.00 5.60
C TYR A 104 -4.50 -2.99 6.19
N LEU A 105 -3.22 -2.70 6.09
CA LEU A 105 -2.14 -3.57 6.57
C LEU A 105 -1.75 -3.31 8.02
N ALA A 106 -1.72 -2.04 8.42
CA ALA A 106 -1.20 -1.60 9.70
C ALA A 106 -1.88 -2.26 10.92
N PRO A 107 -3.21 -2.51 10.95
CA PRO A 107 -3.87 -3.17 12.08
C PRO A 107 -3.34 -4.57 12.37
N PHE A 108 -2.79 -5.25 11.37
CA PHE A 108 -2.28 -6.61 11.47
C PHE A 108 -0.76 -6.69 11.71
N SER A 109 -0.13 -5.55 11.95
CA SER A 109 1.31 -5.48 12.17
C SER A 109 1.72 -5.92 13.57
N LYS A 110 2.96 -6.36 13.72
CA LYS A 110 3.55 -6.72 15.01
C LYS A 110 3.89 -5.50 15.87
N LYS A 111 4.19 -4.37 15.22
CA LYS A 111 4.54 -3.10 15.87
C LYS A 111 3.68 -1.99 15.27
N LYS A 112 3.54 -0.89 16.01
CA LYS A 112 2.86 0.30 15.47
C LYS A 112 3.50 0.78 14.17
N PHE A 113 2.68 1.28 13.27
CA PHE A 113 3.15 2.03 12.12
C PHE A 113 3.35 3.50 12.50
N SER A 114 4.51 4.02 12.14
CA SER A 114 4.83 5.44 12.19
C SER A 114 5.46 5.80 10.85
N LEU A 115 4.64 6.11 9.87
CA LEU A 115 5.07 6.31 8.49
C LEU A 115 4.96 7.79 8.11
N VAL A 116 6.08 8.36 7.66
CA VAL A 116 6.12 9.69 7.08
C VAL A 116 6.16 9.56 5.56
N PHE A 117 5.16 10.13 4.89
CA PHE A 117 5.07 10.19 3.43
C PHE A 117 5.43 11.59 2.95
N LYS A 118 6.33 11.66 1.98
CA LYS A 118 6.75 12.93 1.36
C LYS A 118 6.36 12.95 -0.12
N GLY A 119 5.69 14.03 -0.55
CA GLY A 119 5.26 14.16 -1.94
C GLY A 119 4.11 15.14 -2.15
N ILE A 120 3.27 14.88 -3.13
CA ILE A 120 2.08 15.65 -3.45
C ILE A 120 0.96 15.26 -2.49
N THR A 121 0.32 16.25 -1.86
CA THR A 121 -0.75 16.00 -0.87
C THR A 121 -2.17 16.14 -1.43
N ALA A 122 -2.33 16.65 -2.64
CA ALA A 122 -3.63 16.84 -3.27
C ALA A 122 -3.59 16.43 -4.75
N SER A 123 -4.60 15.68 -5.17
CA SER A 123 -4.83 15.28 -6.56
C SER A 123 -6.31 15.18 -6.81
N LYS A 124 -6.71 15.31 -8.08
CA LYS A 124 -8.09 15.11 -8.53
C LYS A 124 -8.40 13.63 -8.82
N GLU A 125 -7.37 12.82 -9.02
CA GLU A 125 -7.48 11.45 -9.54
C GLU A 125 -7.43 10.36 -8.46
N ASP A 126 -6.85 10.67 -7.31
CA ASP A 126 -6.65 9.70 -6.25
C ASP A 126 -7.25 10.17 -4.93
N CYS A 127 -7.32 9.25 -3.97
CA CYS A 127 -7.88 9.48 -2.65
C CYS A 127 -7.22 10.67 -1.95
N GLY A 128 -7.98 11.71 -1.71
CA GLY A 128 -7.52 12.89 -1.00
C GLY A 128 -7.32 12.63 0.50
N LEU A 129 -6.40 13.37 1.12
CA LEU A 129 -6.10 13.23 2.55
C LEU A 129 -7.30 13.55 3.42
N GLU A 130 -8.13 14.50 3.01
CA GLU A 130 -9.37 14.87 3.68
C GLU A 130 -10.36 13.71 3.69
N PHE A 131 -10.50 13.01 2.56
CA PHE A 131 -11.34 11.82 2.49
C PHE A 131 -10.81 10.70 3.40
N ILE A 132 -9.49 10.48 3.41
CA ILE A 132 -8.88 9.49 4.32
C ILE A 132 -9.17 9.88 5.77
N LYS A 133 -8.92 11.13 6.14
CA LYS A 133 -9.03 11.59 7.53
C LYS A 133 -10.46 11.64 8.04
N TRP A 134 -11.39 12.14 7.23
CA TRP A 134 -12.76 12.42 7.67
C TRP A 134 -13.78 11.39 7.19
N GLY A 135 -13.41 10.56 6.23
CA GLY A 135 -14.26 9.49 5.68
C GLY A 135 -13.76 8.09 6.06
N LEU A 136 -12.58 7.71 5.60
CA LEU A 136 -12.10 6.34 5.73
C LEU A 136 -11.72 5.97 7.17
N ILE A 137 -10.97 6.80 7.88
CA ILE A 137 -10.55 6.52 9.27
C ILE A 137 -11.76 6.34 10.20
N PRO A 138 -12.79 7.23 10.20
CA PRO A 138 -13.98 7.02 11.02
C PRO A 138 -14.76 5.73 10.69
N VAL A 139 -14.73 5.30 9.42
CA VAL A 139 -15.33 4.01 9.03
C VAL A 139 -14.54 2.86 9.62
N LEU A 140 -13.21 2.89 9.52
CA LEU A 140 -12.34 1.85 10.11
C LEU A 140 -12.53 1.74 11.63
N GLU A 141 -12.74 2.86 12.33
CA GLU A 141 -13.02 2.88 13.77
C GLU A 141 -14.29 2.11 14.13
N LYS A 142 -15.34 2.18 13.29
CA LYS A 142 -16.58 1.40 13.46
C LYS A 142 -16.33 -0.11 13.34
N PHE A 143 -15.30 -0.50 12.60
CA PHE A 143 -14.84 -1.89 12.47
C PHE A 143 -13.76 -2.26 13.50
N GLY A 144 -13.63 -1.48 14.57
CA GLY A 144 -12.73 -1.78 15.68
C GLY A 144 -11.26 -1.40 15.44
N ILE A 145 -10.92 -0.83 14.29
CA ILE A 145 -9.59 -0.32 13.99
C ILE A 145 -9.50 1.09 14.56
N ARG A 146 -9.02 1.18 15.78
CA ARG A 146 -8.91 2.42 16.55
C ARG A 146 -7.48 2.91 16.59
N GLU A 147 -7.28 4.13 17.10
CA GLU A 147 -5.96 4.74 17.28
C GLU A 147 -5.20 4.89 15.95
N VAL A 148 -5.91 5.37 14.94
CA VAL A 148 -5.38 5.79 13.65
C VAL A 148 -5.32 7.30 13.62
N GLU A 149 -4.13 7.86 13.44
CA GLU A 149 -3.92 9.30 13.37
C GLU A 149 -3.27 9.66 12.02
N LEU A 150 -3.80 10.67 11.37
CA LEU A 150 -3.25 11.24 10.15
C LEU A 150 -2.97 12.73 10.36
N HIS A 151 -1.69 13.09 10.40
CA HIS A 151 -1.23 14.45 10.57
C HIS A 151 -0.65 14.99 9.27
N ILE A 152 -1.26 16.03 8.73
CA ILE A 152 -0.75 16.75 7.57
C ILE A 152 0.21 17.82 8.08
N LEU A 153 1.51 17.54 8.02
CA LEU A 153 2.55 18.43 8.55
C LEU A 153 2.85 19.57 7.56
N LYS A 154 2.82 19.23 6.26
CA LYS A 154 3.10 20.19 5.19
C LYS A 154 2.33 19.80 3.94
N ARG A 155 1.73 20.77 3.28
CA ARG A 155 1.07 20.53 1.99
C ARG A 155 2.06 20.70 0.84
N GLY A 156 1.87 19.90 -0.21
CA GLY A 156 2.66 19.94 -1.43
C GLY A 156 1.78 19.81 -2.65
N SER A 157 2.12 20.57 -3.69
CA SER A 157 1.38 20.63 -4.94
C SER A 157 2.23 20.20 -6.13
N PRO A 158 1.61 19.72 -7.23
CA PRO A 158 2.30 19.50 -8.48
C PRO A 158 2.95 20.80 -9.01
N PRO A 159 4.07 20.73 -9.75
CA PRO A 159 4.84 19.52 -10.07
C PRO A 159 5.86 19.16 -8.98
N GLY A 160 6.20 20.06 -8.06
CA GLY A 160 7.34 19.92 -7.16
C GLY A 160 7.09 19.03 -5.93
N GLY A 161 5.85 18.83 -5.52
CA GLY A 161 5.53 18.11 -4.30
C GLY A 161 5.92 18.88 -3.04
N GLY A 162 6.79 18.34 -2.21
CA GLY A 162 7.29 18.96 -0.97
C GLY A 162 6.33 18.89 0.21
N GLY A 163 5.22 18.15 0.09
CA GLY A 163 4.33 17.86 1.20
C GLY A 163 4.88 16.79 2.14
N GLU A 164 4.35 16.75 3.35
CA GLU A 164 4.73 15.78 4.36
C GLU A 164 3.51 15.41 5.20
N VAL A 165 3.26 14.11 5.31
CA VAL A 165 2.12 13.55 6.03
C VAL A 165 2.60 12.42 6.92
N HIS A 166 2.18 12.42 8.18
CA HIS A 166 2.52 11.39 9.14
C HIS A 166 1.30 10.53 9.44
N LEU A 167 1.41 9.24 9.16
CA LEU A 167 0.43 8.23 9.51
C LEU A 167 0.91 7.46 10.73
N LEU A 168 0.11 7.48 11.79
CA LEU A 168 0.32 6.70 13.01
C LEU A 168 -0.82 5.68 13.14
N VAL A 169 -0.48 4.40 13.26
CA VAL A 169 -1.45 3.35 13.55
C VAL A 169 -0.87 2.46 14.62
N ASN A 170 -1.53 2.39 15.76
CA ASN A 170 -1.15 1.44 16.79
C ASN A 170 -1.49 0.00 16.34
N SER A 171 -0.61 -0.93 16.67
CA SER A 171 -0.88 -2.34 16.43
C SER A 171 -2.03 -2.79 17.34
N LEU A 172 -3.06 -3.34 16.73
CA LEU A 172 -4.22 -3.89 17.41
C LEU A 172 -4.32 -5.38 17.09
N ILE A 173 -4.90 -6.13 17.97
CA ILE A 173 -5.41 -7.45 17.63
C ILE A 173 -6.87 -7.25 17.21
N PRO A 174 -7.17 -7.23 15.90
CA PRO A 174 -8.54 -7.03 15.44
C PRO A 174 -9.44 -8.12 16.01
N GLN A 175 -10.56 -7.73 16.60
CA GLN A 175 -11.56 -8.66 17.09
C GLN A 175 -12.66 -8.81 16.02
N PRO A 176 -13.22 -10.01 15.84
CA PRO A 176 -14.38 -10.17 14.97
C PRO A 176 -15.52 -9.27 15.44
N ILE A 177 -16.14 -8.57 14.49
CA ILE A 177 -17.28 -7.70 14.76
C ILE A 177 -18.50 -8.29 14.06
N THR A 178 -19.59 -8.45 14.80
CA THR A 178 -20.89 -8.78 14.23
C THR A 178 -21.66 -7.49 14.00
N VAL A 179 -22.02 -7.23 12.76
CA VAL A 179 -22.88 -6.10 12.38
C VAL A 179 -24.31 -6.63 12.31
N HIS A 180 -25.20 -6.06 13.11
CA HIS A 180 -26.64 -6.39 13.11
C HIS A 180 -27.43 -5.36 12.30
#